data_9df057162d330d90265fc0ef1e9cabe5
#
_entry.id   9df057162d330d90265fc0ef1e9cabe5
#
_cell.length_a   1.000
_cell.length_b   1.000
_cell.length_c   1.000
_cell.angle_alpha   90.00
_cell.angle_beta   90.00
_cell.angle_gamma   90.00
#
_symmetry.space_group_name_H-M   'P 1'
#
loop_
_entity.id
_entity.type
_entity.pdbx_description
1 polymer ?
#
loop_
_entity_poly.entity_id
_entity_poly.type
_entity_poly.pdbx_seq_one_letter_code
_entity_poly.pdbx_strand_id
1 'polypeptide(L)'
;VDWITTVKACANMFFGGDSQFGGSTITQQLVKNTTDEKSITVQRKVMEIFRAQLLEKEYDKDIIMKEYLNRIYLGKGCYGVKSAAAAYFGKELQSLTVAECASLISITNNPSLFNPYSTSVYMYKGEMRNGQQRNRYRQESVLSEMLNQGYLTDEEYIKAYNQPLVFKDGIDDADRLATCDHCGYGGTVSTFTQQGNLYYCPRCGSQTSVSQNASQHVYSWFVDTVILDVAADMAAQDGFTWDDMDQASRNYYLEKIQKGGYHIYTTLDMDVQNQVD
;
A
#
# COMPACT_ATOMS: atom_id res chain seq x y z
N VAL A 1 16.80 17.57 -10.50
CA VAL A 1 15.70 17.27 -11.46
C VAL A 1 16.34 16.73 -12.74
N ASP A 2 15.97 15.51 -13.13
CA ASP A 2 16.38 14.97 -14.43
C ASP A 2 15.57 15.66 -15.54
N TRP A 3 16.16 16.67 -16.16
CA TRP A 3 15.53 17.46 -17.21
C TRP A 3 15.27 16.67 -18.47
N ILE A 4 16.13 15.72 -18.82
CA ILE A 4 16.00 14.92 -20.03
C ILE A 4 14.77 14.02 -19.92
N THR A 5 14.63 13.31 -18.80
CA THR A 5 13.48 12.44 -18.53
C THR A 5 12.19 13.24 -18.32
N THR A 6 12.29 14.42 -17.68
CA THR A 6 11.14 15.31 -17.48
C THR A 6 10.64 15.88 -18.82
N VAL A 7 11.52 16.34 -19.70
CA VAL A 7 11.16 16.84 -21.04
C VAL A 7 10.58 15.72 -21.91
N LYS A 8 11.15 14.51 -21.88
CA LYS A 8 10.60 13.34 -22.58
C LYS A 8 9.20 12.97 -22.09
N ALA A 9 8.96 12.98 -20.78
CA ALA A 9 7.66 12.71 -20.20
C ALA A 9 6.62 13.79 -20.56
N CYS A 10 7.03 15.07 -20.57
CA CYS A 10 6.19 16.16 -21.04
C CYS A 10 5.89 16.03 -22.54
N ALA A 11 6.89 15.72 -23.37
CA ALA A 11 6.69 15.51 -24.80
C ALA A 11 5.71 14.36 -25.08
N ASN A 12 5.83 13.22 -24.38
CA ASN A 12 4.89 12.11 -24.50
C ASN A 12 3.45 12.48 -24.10
N MET A 13 3.28 13.36 -23.12
CA MET A 13 1.96 13.87 -22.72
C MET A 13 1.30 14.72 -23.81
N PHE A 14 2.11 15.43 -24.62
CA PHE A 14 1.61 16.27 -25.73
C PHE A 14 1.43 15.50 -27.04
N PHE A 15 2.28 14.51 -27.30
CA PHE A 15 2.32 13.79 -28.58
C PHE A 15 1.67 12.41 -28.56
N GLY A 16 1.06 11.99 -27.45
CA GLY A 16 0.23 10.80 -27.37
C GLY A 16 0.99 9.48 -27.58
N GLY A 17 2.24 9.39 -27.17
CA GLY A 17 3.02 8.16 -27.23
C GLY A 17 2.57 7.13 -26.19
N ASP A 18 2.42 5.87 -26.62
CA ASP A 18 1.95 4.71 -25.82
C ASP A 18 2.92 4.28 -24.68
N SER A 19 4.01 5.00 -24.45
CA SER A 19 4.98 4.67 -23.42
C SER A 19 4.67 5.39 -22.12
N GLN A 20 4.13 4.66 -21.15
CA GLN A 20 3.99 5.09 -19.74
C GLN A 20 5.39 5.21 -19.07
N PHE A 21 6.18 6.18 -19.48
CA PHE A 21 7.41 6.51 -18.76
C PHE A 21 7.06 7.32 -17.51
N GLY A 22 7.27 6.72 -16.34
CA GLY A 22 7.21 7.41 -15.06
C GLY A 22 8.40 8.39 -14.90
N GLY A 23 8.33 9.55 -15.54
CA GLY A 23 9.41 10.56 -15.55
C GLY A 23 9.42 11.50 -14.36
N SER A 24 8.64 11.27 -13.29
CA SER A 24 8.63 12.11 -12.10
C SER A 24 9.71 11.70 -11.11
N THR A 25 10.53 12.67 -10.64
CA THR A 25 11.51 12.43 -9.57
C THR A 25 10.82 12.18 -8.23
N ILE A 26 11.58 11.65 -7.25
CA ILE A 26 11.08 11.46 -5.88
C ILE A 26 10.58 12.79 -5.29
N THR A 27 11.32 13.88 -5.51
CA THR A 27 10.92 15.22 -5.05
C THR A 27 9.61 15.67 -5.66
N GLN A 28 9.41 15.44 -6.96
CA GLN A 28 8.13 15.73 -7.63
C GLN A 28 6.99 14.87 -7.09
N GLN A 29 7.25 13.58 -6.81
CA GLN A 29 6.26 12.70 -6.18
C GLN A 29 5.93 13.16 -4.75
N LEU A 30 6.92 13.60 -3.97
CA LEU A 30 6.70 14.18 -2.64
C LEU A 30 5.78 15.39 -2.73
N VAL A 31 6.07 16.36 -3.62
CA VAL A 31 5.21 17.53 -3.86
C VAL A 31 3.79 17.10 -4.20
N LYS A 32 3.63 16.18 -5.15
CA LYS A 32 2.32 15.66 -5.56
C LYS A 32 1.57 15.03 -4.37
N ASN A 33 2.25 14.24 -3.55
CA ASN A 33 1.63 13.56 -2.40
C ASN A 33 1.29 14.52 -1.26
N THR A 34 1.88 15.72 -1.25
CA THR A 34 1.66 16.73 -0.19
C THR A 34 0.60 17.76 -0.58
N THR A 35 0.41 18.04 -1.87
CA THR A 35 -0.46 19.14 -2.33
C THR A 35 -1.89 18.72 -2.63
N ASP A 36 -2.24 17.43 -2.55
CA ASP A 36 -3.57 16.89 -2.86
C ASP A 36 -4.21 17.36 -4.20
N GLU A 37 -3.43 17.99 -5.08
CA GLU A 37 -3.89 18.47 -6.38
C GLU A 37 -4.11 17.27 -7.32
N LYS A 38 -5.36 16.79 -7.40
CA LYS A 38 -5.76 15.62 -8.23
C LYS A 38 -5.97 15.94 -9.71
N SER A 39 -5.94 17.22 -10.10
CA SER A 39 -6.18 17.63 -11.50
C SER A 39 -5.04 17.19 -12.43
N ILE A 40 -5.40 16.58 -13.57
CA ILE A 40 -4.43 16.18 -14.61
C ILE A 40 -4.29 17.33 -15.61
N THR A 41 -3.53 18.36 -15.23
CA THR A 41 -3.30 19.53 -16.09
C THR A 41 -1.81 19.80 -16.27
N VAL A 42 -1.44 20.36 -17.41
CA VAL A 42 -0.08 20.81 -17.70
C VAL A 42 0.38 21.87 -16.69
N GLN A 43 -0.51 22.79 -16.35
CA GLN A 43 -0.25 23.84 -15.37
C GLN A 43 0.15 23.25 -14.01
N ARG A 44 -0.61 22.24 -13.51
CA ARG A 44 -0.26 21.52 -12.28
C ARG A 44 1.13 20.89 -12.39
N LYS A 45 1.46 20.23 -13.51
CA LYS A 45 2.77 19.58 -13.68
C LYS A 45 3.92 20.57 -13.70
N VAL A 46 3.73 21.72 -14.31
CA VAL A 46 4.72 22.82 -14.27
C VAL A 46 4.92 23.32 -12.84
N MET A 47 3.84 23.58 -12.10
CA MET A 47 3.92 23.98 -10.69
C MET A 47 4.59 22.93 -9.80
N GLU A 48 4.31 21.66 -10.02
CA GLU A 48 4.96 20.53 -9.33
C GLU A 48 6.49 20.56 -9.54
N ILE A 49 6.96 20.81 -10.77
CA ILE A 49 8.39 20.92 -11.09
C ILE A 49 9.03 22.11 -10.37
N PHE A 50 8.39 23.28 -10.40
CA PHE A 50 8.93 24.47 -9.71
C PHE A 50 8.98 24.27 -8.19
N ARG A 51 7.92 23.73 -7.57
CA ARG A 51 7.90 23.42 -6.14
C ARG A 51 8.98 22.39 -5.78
N ALA A 52 9.18 21.36 -6.61
CA ALA A 52 10.23 20.38 -6.40
C ALA A 52 11.64 21.01 -6.43
N GLN A 53 11.89 21.96 -7.37
CA GLN A 53 13.16 22.67 -7.41
C GLN A 53 13.39 23.57 -6.19
N LEU A 54 12.33 24.20 -5.67
CA LEU A 54 12.43 25.00 -4.45
C LEU A 54 12.78 24.12 -3.25
N LEU A 55 12.12 22.94 -3.12
CA LEU A 55 12.43 21.97 -2.07
C LEU A 55 13.90 21.49 -2.14
N GLU A 56 14.40 21.17 -3.34
CA GLU A 56 15.79 20.73 -3.52
C GLU A 56 16.84 21.83 -3.26
N LYS A 57 16.44 23.10 -3.26
CA LYS A 57 17.31 24.21 -2.85
C LYS A 57 17.33 24.43 -1.33
N GLU A 58 16.24 24.11 -0.67
CA GLU A 58 16.03 24.43 0.74
C GLU A 58 16.34 23.26 1.67
N TYR A 59 16.17 22.02 1.17
CA TYR A 59 16.35 20.81 1.96
C TYR A 59 17.32 19.83 1.31
N ASP A 60 18.11 19.16 2.15
CA ASP A 60 19.00 18.09 1.72
C ASP A 60 18.21 16.87 1.24
N LYS A 61 18.84 16.06 0.37
CA LYS A 61 18.22 14.86 -0.20
C LYS A 61 17.75 13.86 0.84
N ASP A 62 18.45 13.76 1.95
CA ASP A 62 18.09 12.84 3.04
C ASP A 62 16.78 13.26 3.71
N ILE A 63 16.56 14.57 3.89
CA ILE A 63 15.30 15.11 4.42
C ILE A 63 14.18 14.85 3.42
N ILE A 64 14.39 15.12 2.13
CA ILE A 64 13.41 14.88 1.07
C ILE A 64 13.05 13.38 0.99
N MET A 65 14.04 12.50 1.07
CA MET A 65 13.83 11.06 1.06
C MET A 65 13.05 10.58 2.28
N LYS A 66 13.39 11.07 3.47
CA LYS A 66 12.68 10.77 4.71
C LYS A 66 11.21 11.18 4.62
N GLU A 67 10.93 12.39 4.16
CA GLU A 67 9.55 12.88 3.99
C GLU A 67 8.78 12.10 2.92
N TYR A 68 9.45 11.72 1.83
CA TYR A 68 8.86 10.85 0.81
C TYR A 68 8.47 9.48 1.38
N LEU A 69 9.39 8.82 2.07
CA LEU A 69 9.15 7.51 2.67
C LEU A 69 8.08 7.52 3.76
N ASN A 70 7.90 8.65 4.44
CA ASN A 70 6.85 8.81 5.46
C ASN A 70 5.45 9.03 4.86
N ARG A 71 5.33 9.40 3.57
CA ARG A 71 4.06 9.80 2.95
C ARG A 71 3.61 8.93 1.80
N ILE A 72 4.51 8.12 1.25
CA ILE A 72 4.18 7.31 0.07
C ILE A 72 3.10 6.28 0.38
N TYR A 73 2.14 6.16 -0.52
CA TYR A 73 1.10 5.13 -0.42
C TYR A 73 1.64 3.76 -0.85
N LEU A 74 1.47 2.76 0.01
CA LEU A 74 2.00 1.41 -0.15
C LEU A 74 0.92 0.32 -0.21
N GLY A 75 -0.33 0.71 -0.51
CA GLY A 75 -1.45 -0.24 -0.53
C GLY A 75 -2.02 -0.53 0.86
N LYS A 76 -3.13 -1.28 0.95
CA LYS A 76 -3.83 -1.62 2.21
C LYS A 76 -4.13 -0.41 3.13
N GLY A 77 -4.37 0.77 2.56
CA GLY A 77 -4.54 1.99 3.35
C GLY A 77 -3.26 2.51 4.03
N CYS A 78 -2.09 1.91 3.77
CA CYS A 78 -0.85 2.27 4.40
C CYS A 78 -0.18 3.46 3.70
N TYR A 79 0.04 4.53 4.45
CA TYR A 79 0.86 5.67 4.07
C TYR A 79 2.14 5.66 4.90
N GLY A 80 3.27 5.73 4.21
CA GLY A 80 4.61 5.65 4.78
C GLY A 80 5.09 4.23 5.09
N VAL A 81 6.42 4.10 5.09
CA VAL A 81 7.09 2.80 5.27
C VAL A 81 6.90 2.21 6.67
N LYS A 82 6.71 3.04 7.70
CA LYS A 82 6.49 2.57 9.07
C LYS A 82 5.16 1.83 9.20
N SER A 83 4.07 2.44 8.69
CA SER A 83 2.75 1.80 8.69
C SER A 83 2.73 0.53 7.83
N ALA A 84 3.43 0.57 6.68
CA ALA A 84 3.56 -0.60 5.81
C ALA A 84 4.34 -1.75 6.48
N ALA A 85 5.44 -1.47 7.20
CA ALA A 85 6.19 -2.48 7.95
C ALA A 85 5.30 -3.23 8.95
N ALA A 86 4.51 -2.49 9.72
CA ALA A 86 3.57 -3.06 10.68
C ALA A 86 2.43 -3.84 10.00
N ALA A 87 1.89 -3.33 8.88
CA ALA A 87 0.76 -3.94 8.17
C ALA A 87 1.15 -5.18 7.38
N TYR A 88 2.33 -5.18 6.73
CA TYR A 88 2.76 -6.29 5.88
C TYR A 88 3.53 -7.36 6.63
N PHE A 89 4.34 -6.98 7.62
CA PHE A 89 5.24 -7.90 8.32
C PHE A 89 5.01 -7.98 9.83
N GLY A 90 4.13 -7.14 10.39
CA GLY A 90 3.90 -7.08 11.84
C GLY A 90 5.14 -6.65 12.63
N LYS A 91 6.03 -5.88 12.00
CA LYS A 91 7.34 -5.51 12.56
C LYS A 91 7.49 -3.99 12.65
N GLU A 92 8.33 -3.56 13.60
CA GLU A 92 8.85 -2.19 13.57
C GLU A 92 9.81 -2.02 12.37
N LEU A 93 9.87 -0.81 11.83
CA LEU A 93 10.65 -0.49 10.63
C LEU A 93 12.13 -0.92 10.75
N GLN A 94 12.73 -0.71 11.91
CA GLN A 94 14.13 -1.05 12.19
C GLN A 94 14.41 -2.56 12.28
N SER A 95 13.36 -3.35 12.41
CA SER A 95 13.45 -4.83 12.51
C SER A 95 13.26 -5.52 11.16
N LEU A 96 13.03 -4.76 10.09
CA LEU A 96 12.90 -5.31 8.75
C LEU A 96 14.25 -5.80 8.24
N THR A 97 14.23 -6.94 7.57
CA THR A 97 15.37 -7.44 6.80
C THR A 97 15.50 -6.72 5.46
N VAL A 98 16.65 -6.84 4.81
CA VAL A 98 16.86 -6.31 3.45
C VAL A 98 15.82 -6.83 2.46
N ALA A 99 15.49 -8.12 2.55
CA ALA A 99 14.48 -8.76 1.70
C ALA A 99 13.08 -8.15 1.91
N GLU A 100 12.70 -7.87 3.15
CA GLU A 100 11.43 -7.24 3.50
C GLU A 100 11.39 -5.78 3.06
N CYS A 101 12.47 -5.03 3.24
CA CYS A 101 12.60 -3.66 2.73
C CYS A 101 12.45 -3.61 1.20
N ALA A 102 13.14 -4.50 0.47
CA ALA A 102 13.03 -4.60 -0.98
C ALA A 102 11.61 -4.95 -1.45
N SER A 103 10.89 -5.81 -0.69
CA SER A 103 9.48 -6.13 -0.95
C SER A 103 8.57 -4.90 -0.77
N LEU A 104 8.73 -4.10 0.30
CA LEU A 104 7.96 -2.87 0.50
C LEU A 104 8.22 -1.85 -0.61
N ILE A 105 9.48 -1.64 -0.97
CA ILE A 105 9.85 -0.71 -2.05
C ILE A 105 9.28 -1.17 -3.40
N SER A 106 9.15 -2.47 -3.61
CA SER A 106 8.52 -3.01 -4.83
C SER A 106 7.08 -2.56 -5.02
N ILE A 107 6.35 -2.26 -3.94
CA ILE A 107 4.95 -1.81 -3.99
C ILE A 107 4.84 -0.38 -4.54
N THR A 108 5.85 0.47 -4.32
CA THR A 108 5.79 1.91 -4.61
C THR A 108 5.45 2.26 -6.06
N ASN A 109 5.86 1.42 -7.00
CA ASN A 109 5.67 1.67 -8.43
C ASN A 109 4.19 1.60 -8.86
N ASN A 110 3.47 0.60 -8.34
CA ASN A 110 2.04 0.42 -8.55
C ASN A 110 1.45 -0.40 -7.40
N PRO A 111 0.93 0.27 -6.35
CA PRO A 111 0.42 -0.40 -5.16
C PRO A 111 -0.69 -1.41 -5.42
N SER A 112 -1.54 -1.17 -6.44
CA SER A 112 -2.61 -2.12 -6.80
C SER A 112 -2.07 -3.38 -7.46
N LEU A 113 -0.98 -3.26 -8.24
CA LEU A 113 -0.39 -4.37 -8.98
C LEU A 113 0.57 -5.20 -8.13
N PHE A 114 1.38 -4.55 -7.30
CA PHE A 114 2.47 -5.17 -6.55
C PHE A 114 2.16 -5.42 -5.08
N ASN A 115 0.92 -5.15 -4.65
CA ASN A 115 0.47 -5.53 -3.31
C ASN A 115 0.52 -7.08 -3.18
N PRO A 116 1.33 -7.63 -2.26
CA PRO A 116 1.42 -9.08 -2.08
C PRO A 116 0.11 -9.75 -1.68
N TYR A 117 -0.80 -9.02 -1.03
CA TYR A 117 -2.14 -9.52 -0.69
C TYR A 117 -3.15 -9.48 -1.85
N SER A 118 -2.75 -8.99 -3.03
CA SER A 118 -3.62 -9.03 -4.20
C SER A 118 -3.71 -10.44 -4.75
N THR A 119 -4.92 -10.98 -4.75
CA THR A 119 -5.23 -12.32 -5.27
C THR A 119 -5.44 -12.34 -6.78
N SER A 120 -5.64 -11.17 -7.36
CA SER A 120 -5.84 -11.03 -8.81
C SER A 120 -4.66 -11.58 -9.59
N VAL A 121 -4.94 -12.46 -10.55
CA VAL A 121 -3.94 -13.08 -11.41
C VAL A 121 -3.95 -12.40 -12.77
N TYR A 122 -2.78 -11.88 -13.18
CA TYR A 122 -2.60 -11.20 -14.46
C TYR A 122 -1.36 -11.72 -15.18
N MET A 123 -1.37 -11.60 -16.51
CA MET A 123 -0.17 -11.79 -17.30
C MET A 123 0.86 -10.72 -16.94
N TYR A 124 1.99 -11.12 -16.38
CA TYR A 124 3.07 -10.22 -16.02
C TYR A 124 4.42 -10.85 -16.36
N LYS A 125 5.19 -10.17 -17.24
CA LYS A 125 6.49 -10.65 -17.71
C LYS A 125 6.46 -12.10 -18.24
N GLY A 126 5.45 -12.39 -19.07
CA GLY A 126 5.32 -13.68 -19.78
C GLY A 126 4.66 -14.80 -18.98
N GLU A 127 4.25 -14.58 -17.75
CA GLU A 127 3.61 -15.58 -16.88
C GLU A 127 2.40 -15.03 -16.15
N MET A 128 1.45 -15.90 -15.85
CA MET A 128 0.30 -15.58 -15.00
C MET A 128 0.77 -15.53 -13.55
N ARG A 129 0.70 -14.36 -12.91
CA ARG A 129 1.18 -14.13 -11.55
C ARG A 129 0.13 -13.45 -10.68
N ASN A 130 -0.01 -13.90 -9.43
CA ASN A 130 -0.76 -13.20 -8.38
C ASN A 130 0.06 -12.03 -7.82
N GLY A 131 -0.51 -11.27 -6.85
CA GLY A 131 0.15 -10.12 -6.26
C GLY A 131 1.49 -10.46 -5.58
N GLN A 132 1.53 -11.56 -4.84
CA GLN A 132 2.74 -12.02 -4.15
C GLN A 132 3.86 -12.36 -5.15
N GLN A 133 3.54 -13.09 -6.21
CA GLN A 133 4.49 -13.46 -7.25
C GLN A 133 5.00 -12.24 -8.03
N ARG A 134 4.14 -11.24 -8.29
CA ARG A 134 4.54 -9.98 -8.91
C ARG A 134 5.44 -9.15 -7.99
N ASN A 135 5.09 -9.08 -6.69
CA ASN A 135 5.91 -8.42 -5.69
C ASN A 135 7.29 -9.09 -5.61
N ARG A 136 7.34 -10.42 -5.52
CA ARG A 136 8.59 -11.19 -5.48
C ARG A 136 9.46 -10.92 -6.70
N TYR A 137 8.91 -11.00 -7.90
CA TYR A 137 9.64 -10.70 -9.14
C TYR A 137 10.28 -9.31 -9.10
N ARG A 138 9.55 -8.32 -8.59
CA ARG A 138 10.06 -6.95 -8.50
C ARG A 138 11.08 -6.79 -7.36
N GLN A 139 10.86 -7.45 -6.23
CA GLN A 139 11.81 -7.51 -5.12
C GLN A 139 13.18 -8.04 -5.60
N GLU A 140 13.20 -9.10 -6.38
CA GLU A 140 14.41 -9.65 -6.98
C GLU A 140 15.12 -8.64 -7.87
N SER A 141 14.38 -7.87 -8.65
CA SER A 141 14.93 -6.78 -9.46
C SER A 141 15.53 -5.66 -8.59
N VAL A 142 14.90 -5.31 -7.47
CA VAL A 142 15.43 -4.31 -6.51
C VAL A 142 16.71 -4.82 -5.88
N LEU A 143 16.73 -6.06 -5.40
CA LEU A 143 17.93 -6.66 -4.78
C LEU A 143 19.10 -6.75 -5.77
N SER A 144 18.82 -7.14 -7.03
CA SER A 144 19.82 -7.19 -8.09
C SER A 144 20.41 -5.81 -8.37
N GLU A 145 19.57 -4.77 -8.40
CA GLU A 145 20.04 -3.41 -8.61
C GLU A 145 20.85 -2.87 -7.41
N MET A 146 20.47 -3.23 -6.18
CA MET A 146 21.25 -2.90 -4.98
C MET A 146 22.64 -3.55 -5.02
N LEU A 147 22.74 -4.79 -5.49
CA LEU A 147 24.04 -5.45 -5.71
C LEU A 147 24.85 -4.76 -6.80
N ASN A 148 24.25 -4.48 -7.96
CA ASN A 148 24.92 -3.82 -9.10
C ASN A 148 25.46 -2.43 -8.74
N GLN A 149 24.78 -1.72 -7.85
CA GLN A 149 25.20 -0.40 -7.39
C GLN A 149 26.13 -0.44 -6.16
N GLY A 150 26.48 -1.62 -5.67
CA GLY A 150 27.40 -1.81 -4.53
C GLY A 150 26.78 -1.52 -3.16
N TYR A 151 25.46 -1.48 -3.04
CA TYR A 151 24.77 -1.35 -1.75
C TYR A 151 24.67 -2.67 -0.99
N LEU A 152 24.86 -3.80 -1.67
CA LEU A 152 24.93 -5.13 -1.08
C LEU A 152 26.21 -5.84 -1.53
N THR A 153 26.78 -6.63 -0.65
CA THR A 153 27.77 -7.64 -1.00
C THR A 153 27.07 -8.85 -1.64
N ASP A 154 27.84 -9.72 -2.31
CA ASP A 154 27.33 -10.98 -2.86
C ASP A 154 26.67 -11.84 -1.79
N GLU A 155 27.25 -11.93 -0.59
CA GLU A 155 26.72 -12.71 0.53
C GLU A 155 25.37 -12.15 1.02
N GLU A 156 25.28 -10.83 1.20
CA GLU A 156 24.05 -10.15 1.62
C GLU A 156 22.94 -10.31 0.57
N TYR A 157 23.30 -10.20 -0.72
CA TYR A 157 22.37 -10.44 -1.82
C TYR A 157 21.82 -11.87 -1.80
N ILE A 158 22.71 -12.88 -1.73
CA ILE A 158 22.31 -14.29 -1.71
C ILE A 158 21.39 -14.57 -0.50
N LYS A 159 21.75 -14.03 0.65
CA LYS A 159 20.93 -14.14 1.88
C LYS A 159 19.55 -13.53 1.69
N ALA A 160 19.47 -12.30 1.19
CA ALA A 160 18.21 -11.60 0.98
C ALA A 160 17.38 -12.25 -0.15
N TYR A 161 18.02 -12.68 -1.23
CA TYR A 161 17.37 -13.35 -2.35
C TYR A 161 16.72 -14.69 -1.93
N ASN A 162 17.39 -15.48 -1.11
CA ASN A 162 16.88 -16.77 -0.65
C ASN A 162 15.96 -16.68 0.58
N GLN A 163 15.83 -15.50 1.19
CA GLN A 163 14.96 -15.34 2.35
C GLN A 163 13.49 -15.47 1.95
N PRO A 164 12.73 -16.40 2.58
CA PRO A 164 11.28 -16.43 2.43
C PRO A 164 10.65 -15.20 3.09
N LEU A 165 9.66 -14.61 2.44
CA LEU A 165 8.88 -13.52 3.01
C LEU A 165 7.69 -14.08 3.77
N VAL A 166 7.61 -13.76 5.05
CA VAL A 166 6.50 -14.13 5.93
C VAL A 166 5.67 -12.87 6.17
N PHE A 167 4.47 -12.83 5.63
CA PHE A 167 3.55 -11.72 5.80
C PHE A 167 2.66 -11.93 7.03
N LYS A 168 2.30 -10.83 7.72
CA LYS A 168 1.64 -10.83 9.03
C LYS A 168 0.36 -11.67 9.08
N ASP A 169 -0.50 -11.52 8.08
CA ASP A 169 -1.83 -12.16 8.08
C ASP A 169 -1.85 -13.48 7.31
N GLY A 170 -0.68 -14.08 7.08
CA GLY A 170 -0.54 -15.28 6.23
C GLY A 170 -1.10 -15.01 4.82
N ILE A 171 -0.29 -15.14 3.77
CA ILE A 171 -0.83 -15.20 2.40
C ILE A 171 -1.04 -16.66 2.02
N ASP A 172 -1.03 -17.53 3.00
CA ASP A 172 -1.40 -18.92 2.75
C ASP A 172 -2.90 -18.97 2.46
N ASP A 173 -3.24 -19.43 1.25
CA ASP A 173 -4.65 -19.63 0.87
C ASP A 173 -5.38 -20.54 1.88
N ALA A 174 -4.64 -21.34 2.64
CA ALA A 174 -5.15 -22.22 3.67
C ALA A 174 -5.82 -21.48 4.83
N ASP A 175 -5.35 -20.30 5.19
CA ASP A 175 -5.83 -19.55 6.38
C ASP A 175 -6.86 -18.46 6.04
N ARG A 176 -7.21 -18.30 4.76
CA ARG A 176 -8.26 -17.36 4.37
C ARG A 176 -9.61 -17.85 4.83
N LEU A 177 -10.44 -16.91 5.30
CA LEU A 177 -11.86 -17.18 5.53
C LEU A 177 -12.59 -17.22 4.20
N ALA A 178 -13.42 -18.24 4.03
CA ALA A 178 -14.29 -18.41 2.88
C ALA A 178 -15.72 -18.68 3.37
N THR A 179 -16.70 -18.20 2.61
CA THR A 179 -18.10 -18.45 2.90
C THR A 179 -18.74 -19.15 1.70
N CYS A 180 -19.47 -20.20 1.94
CA CYS A 180 -20.21 -20.90 0.91
C CYS A 180 -21.42 -20.06 0.46
N ASP A 181 -21.48 -19.73 -0.82
CA ASP A 181 -22.56 -18.92 -1.41
C ASP A 181 -23.92 -19.64 -1.36
N HIS A 182 -23.93 -20.99 -1.23
CA HIS A 182 -25.15 -21.78 -1.26
C HIS A 182 -25.77 -21.98 0.14
N CYS A 183 -24.93 -22.27 1.19
CA CYS A 183 -25.48 -22.64 2.51
C CYS A 183 -25.00 -21.72 3.65
N GLY A 184 -24.20 -20.68 3.34
CA GLY A 184 -23.66 -19.74 4.33
C GLY A 184 -22.59 -20.34 5.26
N TYR A 185 -22.09 -21.57 4.99
CA TYR A 185 -21.01 -22.14 5.79
C TYR A 185 -19.77 -21.26 5.71
N GLY A 186 -19.27 -20.80 6.86
CA GLY A 186 -18.01 -20.06 7.00
C GLY A 186 -16.91 -20.97 7.54
N GLY A 187 -15.72 -20.87 6.95
CA GLY A 187 -14.53 -21.61 7.38
C GLY A 187 -13.29 -21.09 6.69
N THR A 188 -12.12 -21.66 7.02
CA THR A 188 -10.90 -21.36 6.27
C THR A 188 -10.93 -22.02 4.89
N VAL A 189 -10.23 -21.44 3.90
CA VAL A 189 -10.16 -22.02 2.54
C VAL A 189 -9.68 -23.48 2.58
N SER A 190 -8.79 -23.82 3.51
CA SER A 190 -8.28 -25.18 3.72
C SER A 190 -9.38 -26.18 4.13
N THR A 191 -10.51 -25.72 4.67
CA THR A 191 -11.65 -26.59 5.01
C THR A 191 -12.51 -26.95 3.81
N PHE A 192 -12.38 -26.21 2.71
CA PHE A 192 -13.10 -26.49 1.45
C PHE A 192 -12.30 -27.49 0.62
N THR A 193 -12.98 -28.46 0.04
CA THR A 193 -12.32 -29.45 -0.85
C THR A 193 -11.99 -28.78 -2.17
N GLN A 194 -10.71 -28.69 -2.51
CA GLN A 194 -10.25 -28.15 -3.78
C GLN A 194 -10.11 -29.25 -4.84
N GLN A 195 -10.70 -29.04 -6.01
CA GLN A 195 -10.54 -29.89 -7.20
C GLN A 195 -10.18 -29.00 -8.39
N GLY A 196 -8.90 -28.97 -8.74
CA GLY A 196 -8.35 -28.03 -9.72
C GLY A 196 -8.50 -26.57 -9.22
N ASN A 197 -9.21 -25.75 -9.98
CA ASN A 197 -9.51 -24.35 -9.59
C ASN A 197 -10.88 -24.17 -8.92
N LEU A 198 -11.56 -25.25 -8.58
CA LEU A 198 -12.90 -25.24 -8.00
C LEU A 198 -12.84 -25.63 -6.53
N TYR A 199 -13.68 -24.97 -5.72
CA TYR A 199 -13.83 -25.27 -4.30
C TYR A 199 -15.23 -25.83 -4.02
N TYR A 200 -15.29 -26.82 -3.14
CA TYR A 200 -16.55 -27.48 -2.74
C TYR A 200 -16.74 -27.32 -1.24
N CYS A 201 -17.93 -26.91 -0.86
CA CYS A 201 -18.30 -26.70 0.53
C CYS A 201 -18.32 -28.02 1.31
N PRO A 202 -17.65 -28.13 2.47
CA PRO A 202 -17.62 -29.35 3.27
C PRO A 202 -18.98 -29.67 3.90
N ARG A 203 -19.87 -28.67 4.02
CA ARG A 203 -21.19 -28.84 4.65
C ARG A 203 -22.26 -29.29 3.67
N CYS A 204 -22.34 -28.68 2.49
CA CYS A 204 -23.44 -28.98 1.53
C CYS A 204 -22.95 -29.65 0.25
N GLY A 205 -21.63 -29.81 0.04
CA GLY A 205 -21.05 -30.39 -1.16
C GLY A 205 -21.13 -29.52 -2.43
N SER A 206 -21.82 -28.38 -2.36
CA SER A 206 -21.97 -27.49 -3.52
C SER A 206 -20.68 -26.85 -3.91
N GLN A 207 -20.47 -26.69 -5.23
CA GLN A 207 -19.42 -25.82 -5.74
C GLN A 207 -19.70 -24.40 -5.28
N THR A 208 -18.66 -23.74 -4.79
CA THR A 208 -18.74 -22.35 -4.31
C THR A 208 -17.59 -21.55 -4.87
N SER A 209 -17.85 -20.30 -5.14
CA SER A 209 -16.77 -19.34 -5.32
C SER A 209 -16.24 -19.03 -3.93
N VAL A 210 -14.97 -19.32 -3.69
CA VAL A 210 -14.27 -18.75 -2.55
C VAL A 210 -14.20 -17.25 -2.84
N SER A 211 -15.16 -16.50 -2.30
CA SER A 211 -15.13 -15.04 -2.43
C SER A 211 -13.86 -14.57 -1.75
N GLN A 212 -12.96 -14.06 -2.57
CA GLN A 212 -11.73 -13.42 -2.12
C GLN A 212 -12.15 -12.08 -1.53
N ASN A 213 -12.79 -12.10 -0.37
CA ASN A 213 -12.86 -10.93 0.45
C ASN A 213 -11.39 -10.63 0.81
N ALA A 214 -10.77 -9.78 -0.02
CA ALA A 214 -9.66 -9.00 0.46
C ALA A 214 -10.07 -8.61 1.87
N SER A 215 -9.30 -9.00 2.86
CA SER A 215 -9.49 -8.50 4.21
C SER A 215 -9.56 -6.98 4.08
N GLN A 216 -10.78 -6.43 3.95
CA GLN A 216 -10.98 -5.11 4.47
C GLN A 216 -10.42 -5.25 5.88
N HIS A 217 -9.44 -4.45 6.24
CA HIS A 217 -9.14 -4.24 7.62
C HIS A 217 -10.46 -3.78 8.22
N VAL A 218 -11.21 -4.73 8.75
CA VAL A 218 -12.28 -4.42 9.67
C VAL A 218 -11.51 -3.98 10.90
N TYR A 219 -11.28 -2.68 10.99
CA TYR A 219 -10.86 -2.12 12.26
C TYR A 219 -11.90 -2.59 13.28
N SER A 220 -11.48 -2.93 14.50
CA SER A 220 -12.47 -3.19 15.53
C SER A 220 -13.43 -2.00 15.56
N TRP A 221 -14.68 -2.23 15.86
CA TRP A 221 -15.71 -1.18 15.99
C TRP A 221 -15.19 0.03 16.80
N PHE A 222 -14.35 -0.24 17.80
CA PHE A 222 -13.69 0.80 18.59
C PHE A 222 -12.77 1.70 17.76
N VAL A 223 -11.91 1.13 16.92
CA VAL A 223 -10.97 1.91 16.07
C VAL A 223 -11.73 2.74 15.05
N ASP A 224 -12.79 2.20 14.45
CA ASP A 224 -13.64 2.95 13.52
C ASP A 224 -14.33 4.12 14.22
N THR A 225 -14.83 3.89 15.45
CA THR A 225 -15.46 4.95 16.27
C THR A 225 -14.45 6.04 16.61
N VAL A 226 -13.25 5.69 17.07
CA VAL A 226 -12.19 6.66 17.39
C VAL A 226 -11.78 7.49 16.16
N ILE A 227 -11.67 6.87 14.99
CA ILE A 227 -11.34 7.60 13.75
C ILE A 227 -12.47 8.61 13.43
N LEU A 228 -13.72 8.21 13.58
CA LEU A 228 -14.87 9.10 13.34
C LEU A 228 -14.92 10.26 14.36
N ASP A 229 -14.69 9.98 15.63
CA ASP A 229 -14.67 11.00 16.70
C ASP A 229 -13.56 12.02 16.45
N VAL A 230 -12.34 11.57 16.14
CA VAL A 230 -11.23 12.47 15.83
C VAL A 230 -11.51 13.28 14.55
N ALA A 231 -12.14 12.70 13.54
CA ALA A 231 -12.52 13.40 12.33
C ALA A 231 -13.55 14.50 12.62
N ALA A 232 -14.54 14.20 13.47
CA ALA A 232 -15.55 15.16 13.90
C ALA A 232 -14.95 16.31 14.73
N ASP A 233 -14.02 16.01 15.65
CA ASP A 233 -13.31 17.01 16.43
C ASP A 233 -12.46 17.94 15.55
N MET A 234 -11.78 17.39 14.54
CA MET A 234 -11.02 18.20 13.58
C MET A 234 -11.93 19.11 12.75
N ALA A 235 -13.09 18.61 12.32
CA ALA A 235 -14.09 19.44 11.62
C ALA A 235 -14.63 20.54 12.50
N ALA A 236 -14.89 20.25 13.80
CA ALA A 236 -15.36 21.24 14.78
C ALA A 236 -14.30 22.34 15.02
N GLN A 237 -13.02 22.01 15.07
CA GLN A 237 -11.93 22.99 15.15
C GLN A 237 -11.88 23.93 13.95
N ASP A 238 -12.23 23.43 12.77
CA ASP A 238 -12.32 24.21 11.53
C ASP A 238 -13.68 24.95 11.41
N GLY A 239 -14.57 24.84 12.42
CA GLY A 239 -15.86 25.54 12.50
C GLY A 239 -17.03 24.83 11.80
N PHE A 240 -16.91 23.54 11.51
CA PHE A 240 -17.94 22.74 10.86
C PHE A 240 -18.63 21.80 11.86
N THR A 241 -19.93 21.57 11.68
CA THR A 241 -20.68 20.55 12.43
C THR A 241 -20.69 19.25 11.63
N TRP A 242 -20.20 18.15 12.20
CA TRP A 242 -20.05 16.88 11.49
C TRP A 242 -21.33 16.36 10.86
N ASP A 243 -22.46 16.50 11.56
CA ASP A 243 -23.76 16.00 11.08
C ASP A 243 -24.32 16.79 9.90
N ASP A 244 -23.94 18.07 9.76
CA ASP A 244 -24.37 18.95 8.70
C ASP A 244 -23.49 18.84 7.44
N MET A 245 -22.38 18.10 7.48
CA MET A 245 -21.44 17.97 6.38
C MET A 245 -21.90 16.95 5.36
N ASP A 246 -21.64 17.24 4.07
CA ASP A 246 -21.79 16.26 3.02
C ASP A 246 -20.73 15.14 3.07
N GLN A 247 -20.97 14.06 2.35
CA GLN A 247 -20.07 12.89 2.36
C GLN A 247 -18.66 13.23 1.84
N ALA A 248 -18.53 14.16 0.90
CA ALA A 248 -17.24 14.54 0.34
C ALA A 248 -16.39 15.29 1.38
N SER A 249 -17.03 16.18 2.13
CA SER A 249 -16.40 16.92 3.22
C SER A 249 -16.02 16.01 4.40
N ARG A 250 -16.86 15.05 4.75
CA ARG A 250 -16.52 14.03 5.78
C ARG A 250 -15.32 13.18 5.34
N ASN A 251 -15.31 12.74 4.09
CA ASN A 251 -14.20 11.97 3.54
C ASN A 251 -12.87 12.76 3.55
N TYR A 252 -12.91 14.07 3.38
CA TYR A 252 -11.72 14.92 3.49
C TYR A 252 -11.05 14.79 4.87
N TYR A 253 -11.83 14.86 5.96
CA TYR A 253 -11.27 14.73 7.32
C TYR A 253 -10.79 13.31 7.62
N LEU A 254 -11.49 12.29 7.16
CA LEU A 254 -11.05 10.89 7.29
C LEU A 254 -9.72 10.66 6.54
N GLU A 255 -9.60 11.15 5.31
CA GLU A 255 -8.34 11.10 4.55
C GLU A 255 -7.23 11.90 5.24
N LYS A 256 -7.55 13.05 5.85
CA LYS A 256 -6.59 13.89 6.57
C LYS A 256 -5.98 13.12 7.76
N ILE A 257 -6.80 12.35 8.50
CA ILE A 257 -6.31 11.49 9.60
C ILE A 257 -5.42 10.38 9.05
N GLN A 258 -5.87 9.65 8.03
CA GLN A 258 -5.14 8.53 7.45
C GLN A 258 -3.78 8.95 6.85
N LYS A 259 -3.71 10.13 6.23
CA LYS A 259 -2.52 10.65 5.57
C LYS A 259 -1.63 11.51 6.48
N GLY A 260 -2.17 12.01 7.58
CA GLY A 260 -1.55 13.02 8.42
C GLY A 260 -0.47 12.48 9.38
N GLY A 261 -0.34 11.16 9.51
CA GLY A 261 0.65 10.55 10.42
C GLY A 261 0.36 10.83 11.90
N TYR A 262 -0.89 11.05 12.26
CA TYR A 262 -1.31 11.31 13.65
C TYR A 262 -1.09 10.09 14.54
N HIS A 263 -0.68 10.34 15.77
CA HIS A 263 -0.66 9.35 16.83
C HIS A 263 -1.88 9.63 17.73
N ILE A 264 -2.85 8.71 17.69
CA ILE A 264 -4.08 8.82 18.51
C ILE A 264 -3.88 7.96 19.75
N TYR A 265 -3.90 8.59 20.92
CA TYR A 265 -3.81 7.93 22.22
C TYR A 265 -5.22 7.73 22.77
N THR A 266 -5.54 6.49 23.12
CA THR A 266 -6.84 6.14 23.71
C THR A 266 -6.65 5.50 25.08
N THR A 267 -7.72 5.42 25.85
CA THR A 267 -7.76 4.70 27.13
C THR A 267 -8.16 3.24 26.97
N LEU A 268 -8.09 2.71 25.72
CA LEU A 268 -8.45 1.32 25.43
C LEU A 268 -7.54 0.35 26.19
N ASP A 269 -8.16 -0.54 26.94
CA ASP A 269 -7.51 -1.71 27.49
C ASP A 269 -7.63 -2.87 26.48
N MET A 270 -6.49 -3.28 25.91
CA MET A 270 -6.43 -4.33 24.90
C MET A 270 -6.84 -5.70 25.42
N ASP A 271 -6.64 -5.97 26.72
CA ASP A 271 -7.00 -7.27 27.31
C ASP A 271 -8.53 -7.37 27.43
N VAL A 272 -9.20 -6.26 27.74
CA VAL A 272 -10.66 -6.19 27.75
C VAL A 272 -11.24 -6.26 26.35
N GLN A 273 -10.64 -5.56 25.38
CA GLN A 273 -11.09 -5.56 23.99
C GLN A 273 -11.05 -6.96 23.38
N ASN A 274 -9.95 -7.69 23.57
CA ASN A 274 -9.81 -9.06 23.06
C ASN A 274 -10.77 -10.10 23.68
N GLN A 275 -11.49 -9.73 24.75
CA GLN A 275 -12.54 -10.58 25.35
C GLN A 275 -13.92 -10.28 24.77
N VAL A 276 -14.09 -9.14 24.11
CA VAL A 276 -15.38 -8.65 23.58
C VAL A 276 -15.49 -8.90 22.07
N ASP A 277 -14.38 -8.87 21.35
CA ASP A 277 -14.31 -9.22 19.92
C ASP A 277 -14.31 -10.74 19.71
#